data_39b855e52ad9c54ead44a54d5651bd4b
#
_entry.id   39b855e52ad9c54ead44a54d5651bd4b
#
_cell.length_a   1.000
_cell.length_b   1.000
_cell.length_c   1.000
_cell.angle_alpha   90.00
_cell.angle_beta   90.00
_cell.angle_gamma   90.00
#
_symmetry.space_group_name_H-M   'P 1'
#
loop_
_entity.id
_entity.type
_entity.pdbx_description
1 polymer ?
#
loop_
_entity_poly.entity_id
_entity_poly.type
_entity_poly.pdbx_seq_one_letter_code
_entity_poly.pdbx_strand_id
1 'polypeptide(L)'
;MISESCGEVVKTTFGNHMAYVFDSEDNPKEREYLLTKEKRTEVIKYYYKDEVDNERNIEFTYFPKTNTLNFGPDEFEETKNAVFKIESIVNIEFKRFHSTSDATDVTEPIFFNEDYGVLAIGNVMAPTVVLLPYKSDLKTAQEIYKMTYE
;
A
#
# COMPACT_ATOMS: atom_id res chain seq x y z
N MET A 1 17.66 -29.99 2.79
CA MET A 1 17.71 -29.26 2.79
C MET A 1 17.74 -28.60 2.69
N ILE A 2 17.56 -28.22 2.82
CA ILE A 2 17.57 -27.35 2.78
C ILE A 2 17.37 -26.64 2.59
N SER A 3 17.12 -26.46 2.58
CA SER A 3 16.95 -25.62 2.35
C SER A 3 16.74 -24.92 2.46
N GLU A 4 16.56 -24.98 2.88
CA GLU A 4 16.42 -24.08 3.09
C GLU A 4 17.04 -22.98 2.96
N SER A 5 17.65 -23.00 3.10
CA SER A 5 18.56 -21.94 2.76
C SER A 5 17.94 -20.99 1.76
N CYS A 6 17.29 -21.46 0.81
CA CYS A 6 16.58 -20.62 -0.14
C CYS A 6 15.28 -20.12 0.44
N GLY A 7 14.93 -20.61 1.60
CA GLY A 7 13.64 -20.30 2.19
C GLY A 7 13.68 -19.41 3.40
N GLU A 8 14.78 -18.70 3.62
CA GLU A 8 14.81 -17.82 4.78
C GLU A 8 13.75 -16.73 4.62
N VAL A 9 12.85 -16.68 5.58
CA VAL A 9 11.73 -15.74 5.58
C VAL A 9 11.80 -14.92 6.86
N VAL A 10 11.84 -13.61 6.70
CA VAL A 10 11.82 -12.70 7.84
C VAL A 10 10.45 -12.03 7.88
N LYS A 11 9.72 -12.29 8.96
CA LYS A 11 8.41 -11.68 9.19
C LYS A 11 8.53 -10.57 10.21
N THR A 12 7.96 -9.44 9.90
CA THR A 12 7.91 -8.29 10.80
C THR A 12 6.47 -7.82 10.91
N THR A 13 5.99 -7.69 12.15
CA THR A 13 4.66 -7.15 12.40
C THR A 13 4.81 -5.69 12.79
N PHE A 14 4.18 -4.80 12.03
CA PHE A 14 4.28 -3.36 12.26
C PHE A 14 3.19 -2.80 13.15
N GLY A 15 2.28 -3.63 13.60
CA GLY A 15 1.18 -3.17 14.43
C GLY A 15 0.00 -2.68 13.60
N ASN A 16 -0.91 -1.97 14.27
CA ASN A 16 -2.16 -1.57 13.65
C ASN A 16 -2.00 -0.35 12.74
N HIS A 17 -2.69 -0.42 11.61
CA HIS A 17 -2.84 0.69 10.69
C HIS A 17 -4.31 1.04 10.58
N MET A 18 -4.59 2.32 10.38
CA MET A 18 -5.95 2.77 10.12
C MET A 18 -6.10 3.00 8.62
N ALA A 19 -7.07 2.34 8.03
CA ALA A 19 -7.41 2.56 6.63
C ALA A 19 -8.58 3.51 6.54
N TYR A 20 -8.39 4.60 5.81
CA TYR A 20 -9.45 5.56 5.53
C TYR A 20 -9.96 5.29 4.12
N VAL A 21 -11.21 4.88 4.01
CA VAL A 21 -11.82 4.49 2.74
C VAL A 21 -12.69 5.65 2.25
N PHE A 22 -12.21 6.34 1.22
CA PHE A 22 -12.84 7.55 0.71
C PHE A 22 -13.68 7.29 -0.53
N ASP A 23 -14.99 7.52 -0.42
CA ASP A 23 -15.87 7.63 -1.59
C ASP A 23 -15.86 9.07 -2.08
N SER A 24 -15.63 10.02 -1.16
CA SER A 24 -15.47 11.42 -1.42
C SER A 24 -14.49 11.97 -0.39
N GLU A 25 -14.10 13.22 -0.51
CA GLU A 25 -13.14 13.82 0.42
C GLU A 25 -13.61 13.83 1.87
N ASP A 26 -14.91 13.90 2.08
CA ASP A 26 -15.49 14.00 3.42
C ASP A 26 -15.93 12.63 3.94
N ASN A 27 -15.86 12.47 5.27
CA ASN A 27 -16.43 11.32 5.97
C ASN A 27 -16.00 9.94 5.45
N PRO A 28 -14.70 9.66 5.38
CA PRO A 28 -14.26 8.33 4.98
C PRO A 28 -14.67 7.29 6.02
N LYS A 29 -14.84 6.06 5.56
CA LYS A 29 -15.01 4.92 6.47
C LYS A 29 -13.65 4.53 7.01
N GLU A 30 -13.62 4.06 8.25
CA GLU A 30 -12.38 3.66 8.91
C GLU A 30 -12.37 2.16 9.13
N ARG A 31 -11.21 1.55 8.87
CA ARG A 31 -11.00 0.13 9.11
C ARG A 31 -9.64 -0.05 9.75
N GLU A 32 -9.55 -0.99 10.68
CA GLU A 32 -8.27 -1.33 11.28
C GLU A 32 -7.65 -2.53 10.58
N TYR A 33 -6.38 -2.41 10.26
CA TYR A 33 -5.60 -3.48 9.66
C TYR A 33 -4.36 -3.75 10.48
N LEU A 34 -3.99 -5.00 10.56
CA LEU A 34 -2.69 -5.40 11.11
C LEU A 34 -1.76 -5.68 9.94
N LEU A 35 -0.67 -4.91 9.85
CA LEU A 35 0.30 -5.10 8.78
C LEU A 35 1.39 -6.06 9.20
N THR A 36 1.59 -7.09 8.39
CA THR A 36 2.72 -8.01 8.50
C THR A 36 3.50 -7.98 7.19
N LYS A 37 4.79 -7.76 7.30
CA LYS A 37 5.71 -7.77 6.17
C LYS A 37 6.49 -9.05 6.20
N GLU A 38 6.52 -9.76 5.08
CA GLU A 38 7.24 -11.02 4.96
C GLU A 38 8.28 -10.87 3.87
N LYS A 39 9.54 -10.78 4.27
CA LYS A 39 10.64 -10.61 3.33
C LYS A 39 11.25 -11.96 3.00
N ARG A 40 11.27 -12.28 1.73
CA ARG A 40 11.88 -13.50 1.19
C ARG A 40 13.05 -13.11 0.28
N THR A 41 13.72 -14.10 -0.29
CA THR A 41 14.92 -13.87 -1.09
C THR A 41 14.70 -12.87 -2.25
N GLU A 42 13.61 -13.00 -2.97
CA GLU A 42 13.37 -12.17 -4.16
C GLU A 42 12.10 -11.35 -4.12
N VAL A 43 11.28 -11.54 -3.09
CA VAL A 43 10.01 -10.83 -3.00
C VAL A 43 9.76 -10.36 -1.58
N ILE A 44 8.95 -9.32 -1.45
CA ILE A 44 8.48 -8.85 -0.15
C ILE A 44 6.97 -8.82 -0.24
N LYS A 45 6.32 -9.49 0.72
CA LYS A 45 4.86 -9.52 0.78
C LYS A 45 4.36 -8.66 1.92
N TYR A 46 3.30 -7.91 1.66
CA TYR A 46 2.67 -7.03 2.63
C TYR A 46 1.24 -7.51 2.84
N TYR A 47 0.94 -7.98 4.04
CA TYR A 47 -0.38 -8.48 4.41
C TYR A 47 -1.06 -7.49 5.33
N TYR A 48 -2.16 -6.93 4.87
CA TYR A 48 -3.00 -6.07 5.69
C TYR A 48 -4.21 -6.88 6.08
N LYS A 49 -4.23 -7.33 7.33
CA LYS A 49 -5.29 -8.21 7.83
C LYS A 49 -6.34 -7.40 8.57
N ASP A 50 -7.58 -7.53 8.13
CA ASP A 50 -8.74 -6.98 8.82
C ASP A 50 -9.22 -8.03 9.81
N GLU A 51 -9.14 -7.74 11.10
CA GLU A 51 -9.50 -8.71 12.13
C GLU A 51 -11.01 -8.95 12.25
N VAL A 52 -11.80 -8.05 11.68
CA VAL A 52 -13.27 -8.17 11.74
C VAL A 52 -13.80 -8.95 10.55
N ASP A 53 -13.25 -8.74 9.37
CA ASP A 53 -13.76 -9.33 8.14
C ASP A 53 -12.62 -9.75 7.23
N ASN A 54 -12.39 -11.06 7.13
CA ASN A 54 -11.31 -11.61 6.30
C ASN A 54 -11.44 -11.27 4.82
N GLU A 55 -12.65 -10.99 4.35
CA GLU A 55 -12.87 -10.64 2.95
C GLU A 55 -12.28 -9.27 2.60
N ARG A 56 -11.94 -8.48 3.60
CA ARG A 56 -11.34 -7.16 3.41
C ARG A 56 -9.82 -7.18 3.49
N ASN A 57 -9.22 -8.36 3.68
CA ASN A 57 -7.76 -8.47 3.71
C ASN A 57 -7.15 -8.00 2.39
N ILE A 58 -6.01 -7.34 2.50
CA ILE A 58 -5.29 -6.80 1.33
C ILE A 58 -3.89 -7.37 1.32
N GLU A 59 -3.44 -7.80 0.16
CA GLU A 59 -2.09 -8.32 0.00
C GLU A 59 -1.40 -7.67 -1.19
N PHE A 60 -0.15 -7.25 -0.97
CA PHE A 60 0.72 -6.74 -2.03
C PHE A 60 1.99 -7.56 -2.09
N THR A 61 2.53 -7.74 -3.28
CA THR A 61 3.83 -8.39 -3.47
C THR A 61 4.73 -7.42 -4.22
N TYR A 62 5.89 -7.13 -3.65
CA TYR A 62 6.87 -6.25 -4.27
C TYR A 62 8.08 -7.06 -4.71
N PHE A 63 8.56 -6.80 -5.93
CA PHE A 63 9.73 -7.46 -6.52
C PHE A 63 10.85 -6.43 -6.64
N PRO A 64 11.80 -6.40 -5.69
CA PRO A 64 12.85 -5.37 -5.70
C PRO A 64 13.71 -5.35 -6.95
N LYS A 65 14.00 -6.52 -7.53
CA LYS A 65 14.86 -6.58 -8.71
C LYS A 65 14.27 -5.88 -9.93
N THR A 66 12.97 -5.97 -10.10
CA THR A 66 12.28 -5.36 -11.24
C THR A 66 11.57 -4.08 -10.86
N ASN A 67 11.53 -3.74 -9.57
CA ASN A 67 10.79 -2.59 -9.06
C ASN A 67 9.33 -2.64 -9.50
N THR A 68 8.73 -3.81 -9.32
CA THR A 68 7.36 -4.11 -9.71
C THR A 68 6.52 -4.44 -8.49
N LEU A 69 5.31 -3.91 -8.44
CA LEU A 69 4.38 -4.16 -7.35
C LEU A 69 3.14 -4.85 -7.91
N ASN A 70 2.75 -5.97 -7.28
CA ASN A 70 1.53 -6.69 -7.68
C ASN A 70 0.45 -6.52 -6.64
N PHE A 71 -0.77 -6.27 -7.11
CA PHE A 71 -1.95 -6.17 -6.26
C PHE A 71 -3.06 -6.95 -6.97
N GLY A 72 -3.44 -8.12 -6.40
CA GLY A 72 -4.33 -9.03 -7.07
C GLY A 72 -3.74 -9.48 -8.40
N PRO A 73 -4.50 -9.47 -9.49
CA PRO A 73 -3.99 -9.85 -10.81
C PRO A 73 -3.24 -8.73 -11.52
N ASP A 74 -3.21 -7.54 -10.94
CA ASP A 74 -2.65 -6.36 -11.61
C ASP A 74 -1.20 -6.12 -11.23
N GLU A 75 -0.42 -5.66 -12.21
CA GLU A 75 0.98 -5.33 -12.05
C GLU A 75 1.15 -3.82 -12.16
N PHE A 76 2.02 -3.27 -11.32
CA PHE A 76 2.27 -1.83 -11.27
C PHE A 76 3.76 -1.54 -11.37
N GLU A 77 4.10 -0.49 -12.08
CA GLU A 77 5.47 -0.02 -12.26
C GLU A 77 5.61 1.40 -11.70
N GLU A 78 6.81 1.73 -11.26
CA GLU A 78 7.07 3.07 -10.74
C GLU A 78 6.95 4.13 -11.83
N THR A 79 6.22 5.19 -11.54
CA THR A 79 6.15 6.37 -12.41
C THR A 79 7.40 7.20 -12.19
N LYS A 80 8.12 7.49 -13.27
CA LYS A 80 9.36 8.26 -13.18
C LYS A 80 9.11 9.67 -12.63
N ASN A 81 10.04 10.11 -11.79
CA ASN A 81 10.04 11.47 -11.22
C ASN A 81 8.82 11.79 -10.37
N ALA A 82 8.21 10.78 -9.79
CA ALA A 82 7.04 10.98 -8.93
C ALA A 82 7.31 10.57 -7.49
N VAL A 83 8.47 10.96 -6.98
CA VAL A 83 8.83 10.73 -5.59
C VAL A 83 8.34 11.92 -4.76
N PHE A 84 7.78 11.64 -3.59
CA PHE A 84 7.24 12.68 -2.72
C PHE A 84 7.35 12.29 -1.25
N LYS A 85 7.19 13.27 -0.38
CA LYS A 85 7.20 13.07 1.08
C LYS A 85 5.95 13.68 1.67
N ILE A 86 5.44 13.05 2.73
CA ILE A 86 4.34 13.58 3.50
C ILE A 86 4.93 14.12 4.79
N GLU A 87 4.76 15.42 5.05
CA GLU A 87 5.36 16.08 6.21
C GLU A 87 4.96 15.46 7.54
N SER A 88 3.74 14.98 7.64
CA SER A 88 3.27 14.37 8.89
C SER A 88 3.79 12.95 9.09
N ILE A 89 4.48 12.38 8.10
CA ILE A 89 5.14 11.09 8.21
C ILE A 89 6.62 11.34 7.95
N VAL A 90 7.36 11.55 9.03
CA VAL A 90 8.73 12.04 8.97
C VAL A 90 9.68 11.04 8.31
N ASN A 91 10.52 11.56 7.41
CA ASN A 91 11.63 10.82 6.79
C ASN A 91 11.25 9.63 5.93
N ILE A 92 10.01 9.57 5.47
CA ILE A 92 9.59 8.51 4.57
C ILE A 92 9.34 9.12 3.18
N GLU A 93 10.00 8.52 2.19
CA GLU A 93 9.88 8.94 0.81
C GLU A 93 9.04 7.92 0.07
N PHE A 94 7.94 8.37 -0.53
CA PHE A 94 7.02 7.48 -1.22
C PHE A 94 7.20 7.61 -2.73
N LYS A 95 7.01 6.49 -3.40
CA LYS A 95 7.06 6.43 -4.86
C LYS A 95 5.66 6.18 -5.38
N ARG A 96 5.40 6.67 -6.57
CA ARG A 96 4.12 6.52 -7.23
C ARG A 96 4.21 5.40 -8.25
N PHE A 97 3.30 4.43 -8.13
CA PHE A 97 3.22 3.30 -9.05
C PHE A 97 1.94 3.41 -9.87
N HIS A 98 2.02 3.01 -11.12
CA HIS A 98 0.88 3.01 -12.02
C HIS A 98 0.68 1.62 -12.61
N SER A 99 -0.55 1.31 -13.01
CA SER A 99 -0.87 0.02 -13.61
C SER A 99 -0.25 -0.10 -14.99
N THR A 100 0.24 -1.30 -15.31
CA THR A 100 0.74 -1.60 -16.65
C THR A 100 -0.40 -1.92 -17.61
N SER A 101 -1.63 -2.05 -17.10
CA SER A 101 -2.81 -2.36 -17.90
C SER A 101 -3.36 -1.14 -18.61
N ASP A 102 -3.94 -1.35 -19.80
CA ASP A 102 -4.60 -0.29 -20.57
C ASP A 102 -6.09 -0.17 -20.21
N ALA A 103 -6.57 -0.97 -19.26
CA ALA A 103 -7.97 -0.91 -18.85
C ALA A 103 -8.31 0.46 -18.26
N THR A 104 -9.54 0.90 -18.43
CA THR A 104 -9.98 2.23 -17.99
C THR A 104 -10.45 2.28 -16.54
N ASP A 105 -10.68 1.14 -15.94
CA ASP A 105 -11.20 1.04 -14.57
C ASP A 105 -10.19 0.41 -13.62
N VAL A 106 -8.91 0.66 -13.86
CA VAL A 106 -7.84 0.08 -13.03
C VAL A 106 -7.65 0.84 -11.75
N THR A 107 -7.07 0.15 -10.76
CA THR A 107 -6.55 0.75 -9.55
C THR A 107 -5.31 1.55 -9.92
N GLU A 108 -5.27 2.81 -9.58
CA GLU A 108 -4.05 3.64 -9.71
C GLU A 108 -4.33 5.05 -9.21
N PRO A 109 -3.33 5.77 -8.70
CA PRO A 109 -1.98 5.27 -8.46
C PRO A 109 -1.92 4.51 -7.14
N ILE A 110 -0.80 3.81 -6.93
CA ILE A 110 -0.47 3.26 -5.62
C ILE A 110 0.75 4.01 -5.11
N PHE A 111 0.66 4.54 -3.89
CA PHE A 111 1.79 5.21 -3.23
C PHE A 111 2.46 4.20 -2.31
N PHE A 112 3.75 3.98 -2.50
CA PHE A 112 4.45 2.87 -1.87
C PHE A 112 5.86 3.24 -1.44
N ASN A 113 6.29 2.65 -0.32
CA ASN A 113 7.66 2.71 0.17
C ASN A 113 8.01 1.31 0.64
N GLU A 114 9.18 0.83 0.27
CA GLU A 114 9.56 -0.56 0.59
C GLU A 114 9.51 -0.87 2.09
N ASP A 115 9.95 0.05 2.92
CA ASP A 115 9.94 -0.16 4.38
C ASP A 115 8.57 0.04 5.00
N TYR A 116 7.87 1.07 4.57
CA TYR A 116 6.55 1.43 5.11
C TYR A 116 5.43 0.54 4.57
N GLY A 117 5.53 0.15 3.32
CA GLY A 117 4.45 -0.54 2.62
C GLY A 117 3.62 0.43 1.81
N VAL A 118 2.33 0.15 1.70
CA VAL A 118 1.42 0.95 0.89
C VAL A 118 0.84 2.10 1.70
N LEU A 119 0.94 3.31 1.17
CA LEU A 119 0.35 4.49 1.79
C LEU A 119 -1.05 4.75 1.26
N ALA A 120 -1.27 4.58 -0.03
CA ALA A 120 -2.56 4.88 -0.63
C ALA A 120 -2.79 4.04 -1.87
N ILE A 121 -4.05 3.70 -2.09
CA ILE A 121 -4.51 2.95 -3.26
C ILE A 121 -5.59 3.80 -3.92
N GLY A 122 -5.25 4.43 -5.04
CA GLY A 122 -6.22 5.19 -5.83
C GLY A 122 -7.06 4.25 -6.66
N ASN A 123 -8.26 4.68 -6.99
CA ASN A 123 -9.16 3.90 -7.83
C ASN A 123 -9.97 4.83 -8.72
N VAL A 124 -10.20 4.38 -9.95
CA VAL A 124 -11.02 5.15 -10.89
C VAL A 124 -12.50 4.92 -10.62
N MET A 125 -12.89 3.66 -10.35
CA MET A 125 -14.28 3.26 -10.20
C MET A 125 -14.66 2.77 -8.80
N ALA A 126 -13.77 2.95 -7.83
CA ALA A 126 -13.97 2.44 -6.47
C ALA A 126 -13.42 3.44 -5.47
N PRO A 127 -13.70 3.26 -4.17
CA PRO A 127 -13.15 4.14 -3.16
C PRO A 127 -11.63 4.14 -3.14
N THR A 128 -11.05 5.28 -2.81
CA THR A 128 -9.60 5.40 -2.58
C THR A 128 -9.33 5.04 -1.13
N VAL A 129 -8.26 4.28 -0.90
CA VAL A 129 -7.89 3.83 0.44
C VAL A 129 -6.56 4.48 0.84
N VAL A 130 -6.52 5.08 2.02
CA VAL A 130 -5.30 5.66 2.59
C VAL A 130 -4.96 4.88 3.86
N LEU A 131 -3.74 4.36 3.94
CA LEU A 131 -3.29 3.51 5.04
C LEU A 131 -2.27 4.24 5.90
N LEU A 132 -2.67 4.61 7.11
CA LEU A 132 -1.84 5.37 8.03
C LEU A 132 -1.56 4.58 9.31
N PRO A 133 -0.48 4.91 10.03
CA PRO A 133 -0.26 4.31 11.34
C PRO A 133 -1.45 4.60 12.25
N TYR A 134 -1.73 3.67 13.14
CA TYR A 134 -2.84 3.80 14.07
C TYR A 134 -2.76 5.13 14.83
N LYS A 135 -3.89 5.79 15.00
CA LYS A 135 -4.02 7.09 15.67
C LYS A 135 -3.52 8.29 14.87
N SER A 136 -3.30 8.13 13.58
CA SER A 136 -3.05 9.28 12.70
C SER A 136 -4.35 10.08 12.54
N ASP A 137 -4.22 11.34 12.14
CA ASP A 137 -5.42 12.17 12.05
C ASP A 137 -6.05 12.15 10.66
N LEU A 138 -7.33 12.48 10.63
CA LEU A 138 -8.12 12.52 9.40
C LEU A 138 -7.58 13.55 8.42
N LYS A 139 -7.05 14.66 8.92
CA LYS A 139 -6.53 15.72 8.05
C LYS A 139 -5.38 15.21 7.17
N THR A 140 -4.49 14.41 7.75
CA THR A 140 -3.39 13.80 6.99
C THR A 140 -3.94 12.85 5.93
N ALA A 141 -4.95 12.06 6.28
CA ALA A 141 -5.57 11.15 5.33
C ALA A 141 -6.21 11.91 4.16
N GLN A 142 -6.88 13.01 4.44
CA GLN A 142 -7.50 13.85 3.41
C GLN A 142 -6.46 14.48 2.48
N GLU A 143 -5.33 14.90 3.03
CA GLU A 143 -4.24 15.45 2.24
C GLU A 143 -3.71 14.41 1.25
N ILE A 144 -3.48 13.20 1.73
CA ILE A 144 -3.00 12.11 0.89
C ILE A 144 -4.04 11.74 -0.17
N TYR A 145 -5.31 11.69 0.22
CA TYR A 145 -6.39 11.41 -0.70
C TYR A 145 -6.39 12.38 -1.88
N LYS A 146 -6.21 13.66 -1.61
CA LYS A 146 -6.15 14.68 -2.67
C LYS A 146 -4.98 14.44 -3.62
N MET A 147 -3.86 13.97 -3.10
CA MET A 147 -2.68 13.71 -3.92
C MET A 147 -2.90 12.58 -4.93
N THR A 148 -3.82 11.66 -4.67
CA THR A 148 -4.09 10.56 -5.60
C THR A 148 -4.75 11.06 -6.89
N TYR A 149 -5.30 12.27 -6.88
CA TYR A 149 -5.99 12.85 -8.04
C TYR A 149 -5.17 13.91 -8.78
N GLU A 150 -3.93 14.10 -8.39
CA GLU A 150 -3.06 15.07 -9.04
C GLU A 150 -2.25 14.50 -10.23
#